data_c8700a6a100d66b1ec1603346ec89bbf
#
_entry.id   c8700a6a100d66b1ec1603346ec89bbf
#
_cell.length_a   1.000
_cell.length_b   1.000
_cell.length_c   1.000
_cell.angle_alpha   90.00
_cell.angle_beta   90.00
_cell.angle_gamma   90.00
#
_symmetry.space_group_name_H-M   'P 1'
#
loop_
_entity.id
_entity.type
_entity.pdbx_description
1 polymer ?
#
loop_
_entity_poly.entity_id
_entity_poly.type
_entity_poly.pdbx_seq_one_letter_code
_entity_poly.pdbx_strand_id
1 'polypeptide(L)'
;MEVWELNLLHDGDIERICMCFDEQPLFEMAVDRAFDLFAKINEWPLKQENCHASVSINDKIHSILVKISTQDDNTVELWEYKWECIYKEPHEDKASNTLLQEVVSRVRDIPKLFYDWAENFCWKARKNGYLQ
;
A
#
# COMPACT_ATOMS: atom_id res chain seq x y z
N MET A 1 15.47 11.45 -4.30
CA MET A 1 14.64 10.34 -4.79
C MET A 1 14.15 9.53 -3.59
N GLU A 2 12.89 9.25 -3.55
CA GLU A 2 12.30 8.38 -2.55
C GLU A 2 11.73 7.15 -3.26
N VAL A 3 11.75 6.01 -2.57
CA VAL A 3 11.07 4.81 -3.04
C VAL A 3 10.08 4.40 -1.98
N TRP A 4 8.84 4.27 -2.37
CA TRP A 4 7.71 3.92 -1.52
C TRP A 4 7.12 2.58 -1.92
N GLU A 5 6.63 1.84 -0.97
CA GLU A 5 6.06 0.52 -1.16
C GLU A 5 4.68 0.44 -0.51
N LEU A 6 3.72 -0.13 -1.23
CA LEU A 6 2.39 -0.42 -0.71
C LEU A 6 2.23 -1.93 -0.56
N ASN A 7 1.88 -2.36 0.63
CA ASN A 7 1.64 -3.76 0.96
C ASN A 7 0.24 -3.97 1.52
N LEU A 8 -0.31 -5.14 1.27
CA LEU A 8 -1.50 -5.63 1.94
C LEU A 8 -1.09 -6.72 2.93
N LEU A 9 -1.49 -6.55 4.19
CA LEU A 9 -1.30 -7.53 5.25
C LEU A 9 -2.66 -8.15 5.59
N HIS A 10 -2.73 -9.47 5.52
CA HIS A 10 -3.94 -10.22 5.82
C HIS A 10 -3.58 -11.62 6.27
N ASP A 11 -4.12 -12.07 7.41
CA ASP A 11 -3.90 -13.40 7.99
C ASP A 11 -2.41 -13.79 8.10
N GLY A 12 -1.55 -12.84 8.46
CA GLY A 12 -0.11 -13.07 8.58
C GLY A 12 0.64 -13.08 7.27
N ASP A 13 -0.05 -12.99 6.14
CA ASP A 13 0.57 -12.88 4.82
C ASP A 13 0.76 -11.43 4.43
N ILE A 14 1.87 -11.16 3.73
CA ILE A 14 2.18 -9.84 3.19
C ILE A 14 2.23 -9.95 1.68
N GLU A 15 1.36 -9.17 1.01
CA GLU A 15 1.34 -9.08 -0.44
C GLU A 15 1.81 -7.69 -0.86
N ARG A 16 2.89 -7.62 -1.64
CA ARG A 16 3.34 -6.37 -2.23
C ARG A 16 2.40 -6.00 -3.38
N ILE A 17 1.82 -4.81 -3.28
CA ILE A 17 0.90 -4.33 -4.31
C ILE A 17 1.64 -3.52 -5.35
N CYS A 18 2.47 -2.56 -4.91
CA CYS A 18 3.10 -1.60 -5.82
C CYS A 18 4.30 -0.94 -5.15
N MET A 19 5.23 -0.44 -5.98
CA MET A 19 6.29 0.47 -5.58
C MET A 19 6.24 1.70 -6.47
N CYS A 20 6.47 2.87 -5.88
CA CYS A 20 6.50 4.15 -6.59
C CYS A 20 7.60 5.04 -6.05
N PHE A 21 7.96 6.06 -6.83
CA PHE A 21 8.93 7.07 -6.43
C PHE A 21 8.31 8.23 -5.65
N ASP A 22 7.01 8.15 -5.37
CA ASP A 22 6.26 9.19 -4.69
C ASP A 22 5.21 8.54 -3.79
N GLU A 23 4.98 9.14 -2.62
CA GLU A 23 3.99 8.66 -1.65
C GLU A 23 2.56 8.82 -2.14
N GLN A 24 2.24 9.96 -2.75
CA GLN A 24 0.87 10.32 -3.08
C GLN A 24 0.14 9.27 -3.93
N PRO A 25 0.73 8.74 -5.01
CA PRO A 25 0.08 7.68 -5.78
C PRO A 25 -0.22 6.43 -4.95
N LEU A 26 0.64 6.06 -4.03
CA LEU A 26 0.42 4.89 -3.18
C LEU A 26 -0.71 5.11 -2.18
N PHE A 27 -0.76 6.29 -1.59
CA PHE A 27 -1.86 6.66 -0.71
C PHE A 27 -3.21 6.56 -1.43
N GLU A 28 -3.32 7.17 -2.60
CA GLU A 28 -4.55 7.15 -3.38
C GLU A 28 -4.95 5.74 -3.80
N MET A 29 -3.97 4.92 -4.18
CA MET A 29 -4.21 3.52 -4.53
C MET A 29 -4.67 2.72 -3.30
N ALA A 30 -4.06 2.94 -2.15
CA ALA A 30 -4.46 2.27 -0.91
C ALA A 30 -5.91 2.61 -0.54
N VAL A 31 -6.28 3.88 -0.63
CA VAL A 31 -7.66 4.34 -0.40
C VAL A 31 -8.62 3.64 -1.36
N ASP A 32 -8.31 3.65 -2.63
CA ASP A 32 -9.17 3.04 -3.66
C ASP A 32 -9.37 1.54 -3.42
N ARG A 33 -8.28 0.82 -3.17
CA ARG A 33 -8.35 -0.62 -2.91
C ARG A 33 -9.09 -0.96 -1.63
N ALA A 34 -8.90 -0.15 -0.58
CA ALA A 34 -9.59 -0.35 0.68
C ALA A 34 -11.10 -0.17 0.53
N PHE A 35 -11.54 0.85 -0.20
CA PHE A 35 -12.96 1.07 -0.44
C PHE A 35 -13.55 0.04 -1.39
N ASP A 36 -12.81 -0.44 -2.39
CA ASP A 36 -13.24 -1.56 -3.23
C ASP A 36 -13.47 -2.82 -2.41
N LEU A 37 -12.54 -3.14 -1.54
CA LEU A 37 -12.67 -4.29 -0.64
C LEU A 37 -13.87 -4.12 0.30
N PHE A 38 -14.02 -2.95 0.86
CA PHE A 38 -15.15 -2.63 1.73
C PHE A 38 -16.49 -2.82 0.99
N ALA A 39 -16.60 -2.35 -0.23
CA ALA A 39 -17.79 -2.52 -1.05
C ALA A 39 -18.09 -3.99 -1.32
N LYS A 40 -17.07 -4.77 -1.65
CA LYS A 40 -17.20 -6.22 -1.87
C LYS A 40 -17.65 -6.95 -0.59
N ILE A 41 -17.08 -6.59 0.54
CA ILE A 41 -17.45 -7.18 1.83
C ILE A 41 -18.91 -6.91 2.15
N ASN A 42 -19.40 -5.71 1.87
CA ASN A 42 -20.79 -5.35 2.09
C ASN A 42 -21.76 -6.10 1.18
N GLU A 43 -21.31 -6.53 0.00
CA GLU A 43 -22.09 -7.38 -0.91
C GLU A 43 -22.15 -8.84 -0.44
N TRP A 44 -21.18 -9.27 0.36
CA TRP A 44 -21.23 -10.62 0.92
C TRP A 44 -22.43 -10.72 1.85
N PRO A 45 -23.19 -11.80 1.76
CA PRO A 45 -24.15 -12.05 2.82
C PRO A 45 -23.35 -12.27 4.11
N LEU A 46 -23.24 -11.23 4.92
CA LEU A 46 -22.73 -11.34 6.28
C LEU A 46 -23.74 -12.18 7.03
N LYS A 47 -23.64 -13.50 6.82
CA LYS A 47 -24.59 -14.50 7.35
C LYS A 47 -24.62 -14.55 8.86
N GLN A 48 -23.65 -13.91 9.48
CA GLN A 48 -23.64 -13.73 10.92
C GLN A 48 -24.34 -12.41 11.21
N GLU A 49 -25.56 -12.51 11.62
CA GLU A 49 -26.27 -11.42 12.25
C GLU A 49 -25.30 -10.80 13.24
N ASN A 50 -25.07 -9.51 13.22
CA ASN A 50 -24.23 -8.78 14.15
C ASN A 50 -22.78 -8.53 13.72
N CYS A 51 -22.44 -8.75 12.47
CA CYS A 51 -21.14 -8.31 11.96
C CYS A 51 -21.30 -7.05 11.10
N HIS A 52 -20.32 -6.15 11.19
CA HIS A 52 -20.26 -4.96 10.36
C HIS A 52 -18.85 -4.74 9.84
N ALA A 53 -18.76 -4.18 8.64
CA ALA A 53 -17.49 -3.80 8.05
C ALA A 53 -17.21 -2.32 8.32
N SER A 54 -15.94 -1.97 8.44
CA SER A 54 -15.51 -0.59 8.62
C SER A 54 -14.17 -0.33 7.94
N VAL A 55 -13.95 0.94 7.56
CA VAL A 55 -12.69 1.42 7.02
C VAL A 55 -12.16 2.50 7.95
N SER A 56 -10.89 2.38 8.33
CA SER A 56 -10.21 3.33 9.19
C SER A 56 -8.92 3.79 8.52
N ILE A 57 -8.76 5.09 8.33
CA ILE A 57 -7.58 5.69 7.71
C ILE A 57 -6.75 6.36 8.78
N ASN A 58 -5.47 6.00 8.87
CA ASN A 58 -4.52 6.68 9.73
C ASN A 58 -3.30 7.09 8.90
N ASP A 59 -3.32 8.32 8.41
CA ASP A 59 -2.26 8.87 7.58
C ASP A 59 -0.95 9.11 8.34
N LYS A 60 -0.98 9.22 9.66
CA LYS A 60 0.22 9.41 10.47
C LYS A 60 1.10 8.17 10.50
N ILE A 61 0.50 6.99 10.49
CA ILE A 61 1.23 5.71 10.47
C ILE A 61 1.16 5.04 9.09
N HIS A 62 0.66 5.73 8.08
CA HIS A 62 0.55 5.26 6.71
C HIS A 62 -0.18 3.92 6.61
N SER A 63 -1.35 3.87 7.20
CA SER A 63 -2.13 2.63 7.29
C SER A 63 -3.61 2.88 7.04
N ILE A 64 -4.23 1.97 6.30
CA ILE A 64 -5.68 1.91 6.14
C ILE A 64 -6.12 0.51 6.54
N LEU A 65 -7.03 0.45 7.50
CA LEU A 65 -7.58 -0.81 7.99
C LEU A 65 -8.98 -1.01 7.44
N VAL A 66 -9.22 -2.18 6.86
CA VAL A 66 -10.55 -2.67 6.54
C VAL A 66 -10.80 -3.85 7.45
N LYS A 67 -11.86 -3.80 8.23
CA LYS A 67 -12.12 -4.85 9.20
C LYS A 67 -13.60 -5.24 9.25
N ILE A 68 -13.83 -6.48 9.58
CA ILE A 68 -15.13 -7.02 9.94
C ILE A 68 -15.13 -7.21 11.45
N SER A 69 -16.11 -6.64 12.13
CA SER A 69 -16.23 -6.70 13.57
C SER A 69 -17.62 -7.18 13.98
N THR A 70 -17.71 -7.82 15.15
CA THR A 70 -18.98 -8.14 15.79
C THR A 70 -19.59 -6.89 16.43
N GLN A 71 -20.81 -6.98 16.92
CA GLN A 71 -21.46 -5.90 17.68
C GLN A 71 -20.69 -5.49 18.93
N ASP A 72 -19.95 -6.42 19.53
CA ASP A 72 -19.12 -6.17 20.70
C ASP A 72 -17.74 -5.62 20.33
N ASP A 73 -17.56 -5.15 19.09
CA ASP A 73 -16.31 -4.61 18.55
C ASP A 73 -15.12 -5.59 18.53
N ASN A 74 -15.40 -6.89 18.59
CA ASN A 74 -14.37 -7.90 18.39
C ASN A 74 -14.07 -8.05 16.91
N THR A 75 -12.81 -7.91 16.55
CA THR A 75 -12.37 -8.07 15.17
C THR A 75 -12.41 -9.53 14.77
N VAL A 76 -13.17 -9.83 13.71
CA VAL A 76 -13.27 -11.18 13.13
C VAL A 76 -12.25 -11.34 12.00
N GLU A 77 -12.09 -10.31 11.18
CA GLU A 77 -11.17 -10.33 10.06
C GLU A 77 -10.62 -8.93 9.81
N LEU A 78 -9.34 -8.86 9.46
CA LEU A 78 -8.63 -7.60 9.30
C LEU A 78 -7.75 -7.62 8.06
N TRP A 79 -7.83 -6.56 7.27
CA TRP A 79 -6.92 -6.26 6.16
C TRP A 79 -6.26 -4.93 6.44
N GLU A 80 -4.93 -4.86 6.30
CA GLU A 80 -4.18 -3.62 6.45
C GLU A 80 -3.47 -3.27 5.16
N TYR A 81 -3.80 -2.12 4.58
CA TYR A 81 -3.05 -1.52 3.49
C TYR A 81 -2.05 -0.55 4.10
N LYS A 82 -0.77 -0.90 4.00
CA LYS A 82 0.31 -0.13 4.59
C LYS A 82 1.28 0.33 3.53
N TRP A 83 1.65 1.60 3.56
CA TRP A 83 2.65 2.15 2.68
C TRP A 83 3.76 2.77 3.50
N GLU A 84 5.00 2.61 3.03
CA GLU A 84 6.16 3.12 3.72
C GLU A 84 7.25 3.51 2.74
N CYS A 85 8.08 4.47 3.16
CA CYS A 85 9.28 4.82 2.45
C CYS A 85 10.35 3.78 2.76
N ILE A 86 10.71 2.99 1.76
CA ILE A 86 11.76 1.98 1.90
C ILE A 86 13.14 2.51 1.55
N TYR A 87 13.19 3.68 0.90
CA TYR A 87 14.43 4.38 0.60
C TYR A 87 14.18 5.86 0.45
N LYS A 88 15.04 6.65 1.08
CA LYS A 88 15.05 8.10 0.96
C LYS A 88 16.48 8.55 0.69
N GLU A 89 16.63 9.38 -0.35
CA GLU A 89 17.93 9.92 -0.70
C GLU A 89 18.44 10.82 0.43
N PRO A 90 19.60 10.49 1.03
CA PRO A 90 20.14 11.28 2.11
C PRO A 90 20.66 12.62 1.61
N HIS A 91 20.45 13.69 2.42
CA HIS A 91 20.95 15.01 2.11
C HIS A 91 22.46 15.10 2.29
N GLU A 92 23.18 15.40 1.20
CA GLU A 92 24.48 16.08 1.12
C GLU A 92 25.66 15.61 1.99
N ASP A 93 25.71 14.35 2.43
CA ASP A 93 26.89 13.84 3.10
C ASP A 93 27.68 12.93 2.16
N LYS A 94 29.01 13.08 2.12
CA LYS A 94 29.87 12.24 1.26
C LYS A 94 29.75 10.75 1.55
N ALA A 95 29.45 10.37 2.77
CA ALA A 95 29.13 9.00 3.16
C ALA A 95 27.81 8.53 2.54
N SER A 96 26.91 9.43 2.29
CA SER A 96 25.61 9.17 1.66
C SER A 96 25.71 8.81 0.19
N ASN A 97 26.73 9.34 -0.51
CA ASN A 97 26.95 9.04 -1.92
C ASN A 97 27.33 7.58 -2.14
N THR A 98 28.07 6.98 -1.21
CA THR A 98 28.43 5.56 -1.27
C THR A 98 27.20 4.68 -1.03
N LEU A 99 26.38 5.03 -0.06
CA LEU A 99 25.09 4.36 0.21
C LEU A 99 24.15 4.50 -0.97
N LEU A 100 24.06 5.69 -1.55
CA LEU A 100 23.25 5.93 -2.73
C LEU A 100 23.70 5.07 -3.90
N GLN A 101 24.99 4.94 -4.14
CA GLN A 101 25.54 4.08 -5.20
C GLN A 101 25.20 2.61 -4.93
N GLU A 102 25.30 2.13 -3.68
CA GLU A 102 24.91 0.78 -3.33
C GLU A 102 23.42 0.53 -3.57
N VAL A 103 22.57 1.46 -3.18
CA VAL A 103 21.12 1.32 -3.38
C VAL A 103 20.75 1.42 -4.85
N VAL A 104 21.35 2.35 -5.59
CA VAL A 104 21.17 2.44 -7.05
C VAL A 104 21.64 1.15 -7.73
N SER A 105 22.76 0.57 -7.30
CA SER A 105 23.23 -0.71 -7.79
C SER A 105 22.24 -1.83 -7.50
N ARG A 106 21.67 -1.90 -6.29
CA ARG A 106 20.65 -2.88 -5.91
C ARG A 106 19.35 -2.68 -6.69
N VAL A 107 18.95 -1.43 -6.91
CA VAL A 107 17.77 -1.10 -7.72
C VAL A 107 17.99 -1.48 -9.18
N ARG A 108 19.22 -1.36 -9.69
CA ARG A 108 19.58 -1.83 -11.05
C ARG A 108 19.53 -3.36 -11.15
N ASP A 109 19.78 -4.08 -10.05
CA ASP A 109 19.71 -5.53 -10.00
C ASP A 109 18.27 -6.04 -9.88
N ILE A 110 17.31 -5.17 -9.54
CA ILE A 110 15.89 -5.48 -9.65
C ILE A 110 15.58 -5.66 -11.15
N PRO A 111 14.94 -6.77 -11.56
CA PRO A 111 14.61 -6.97 -12.96
C PRO A 111 13.90 -5.76 -13.52
N LYS A 112 14.39 -5.25 -14.64
CA LYS A 112 13.83 -4.09 -15.33
C LYS A 112 12.32 -4.25 -15.55
N LEU A 113 11.88 -5.48 -15.80
CA LEU A 113 10.48 -5.84 -15.92
C LEU A 113 9.64 -5.49 -14.68
N PHE A 114 10.20 -5.65 -13.49
CA PHE A 114 9.51 -5.31 -12.25
C PHE A 114 9.37 -3.78 -12.10
N TYR A 115 10.40 -3.05 -12.46
CA TYR A 115 10.42 -1.60 -12.44
C TYR A 115 9.41 -1.01 -13.43
N ASP A 116 9.45 -1.51 -14.65
CA ASP A 116 8.51 -1.12 -15.72
C ASP A 116 7.07 -1.48 -15.33
N TRP A 117 6.90 -2.62 -14.68
CA TRP A 117 5.58 -3.04 -14.20
C TRP A 117 5.04 -2.09 -13.13
N ALA A 118 5.85 -1.72 -12.16
CA ALA A 118 5.44 -0.80 -11.09
C ALA A 118 5.09 0.59 -11.64
N GLU A 119 5.91 1.14 -12.54
CA GLU A 119 5.63 2.40 -13.20
C GLU A 119 4.35 2.32 -14.03
N ASN A 120 4.20 1.28 -14.83
CA ASN A 120 3.01 1.07 -15.65
C ASN A 120 1.76 0.92 -14.80
N PHE A 121 1.85 0.23 -13.68
CA PHE A 121 0.73 0.04 -12.78
C PHE A 121 0.26 1.37 -12.19
N CYS A 122 1.17 2.20 -11.72
CA CYS A 122 0.86 3.52 -11.20
C CYS A 122 0.30 4.43 -12.30
N TRP A 123 0.87 4.37 -13.50
CA TRP A 123 0.38 5.14 -14.65
C TRP A 123 -1.03 4.73 -15.06
N LYS A 124 -1.30 3.43 -15.12
CA LYS A 124 -2.65 2.91 -15.43
C LYS A 124 -3.66 3.30 -14.37
N ALA A 125 -3.26 3.28 -13.11
CA ALA A 125 -4.13 3.69 -12.02
C ALA A 125 -4.51 5.17 -12.17
N ARG A 126 -3.56 6.04 -12.53
CA ARG A 126 -3.84 7.45 -12.82
C ARG A 126 -4.78 7.62 -14.02
N LYS A 127 -4.51 6.90 -15.11
CA LYS A 127 -5.30 6.97 -16.34
C LYS A 127 -6.73 6.52 -16.12
N ASN A 128 -6.94 5.53 -15.28
CA ASN A 128 -8.27 4.99 -14.97
C ASN A 128 -9.01 5.77 -13.88
N GLY A 129 -8.44 6.88 -13.38
CA GLY A 129 -9.06 7.72 -12.39
C GLY A 129 -8.94 7.24 -10.95
N TYR A 130 -8.16 6.20 -10.69
CA TYR A 130 -7.87 5.73 -9.34
C TYR A 130 -6.89 6.64 -8.60
N LEU A 131 -6.06 7.36 -9.35
CA LEU A 131 -5.11 8.34 -8.83
C LEU A 131 -5.38 9.69 -9.50
N GLN A 132 -5.43 10.72 -8.70
CA GLN A 132 -5.60 12.10 -9.19
C GLN A 132 -4.29 12.73 -9.63
#